data_80e98ca59d1f295060e5e5a13d7357af
#
_entry.id   80e98ca59d1f295060e5e5a13d7357af
#
_cell.length_a   1.000
_cell.length_b   1.000
_cell.length_c   1.000
_cell.angle_alpha   90.00
_cell.angle_beta   90.00
_cell.angle_gamma   90.00
#
_symmetry.space_group_name_H-M   'P 1'
#
loop_
_entity.id
_entity.type
_entity.pdbx_description
1 polymer ?
#
loop_
_entity_poly.entity_id
_entity_poly.type
_entity_poly.pdbx_seq_one_letter_code
_entity_poly.pdbx_strand_id
1 'polypeptide(L)'
;MSKTALISVTGEDRLGLISELAARIFDLGGDLGDTTFAVLGSGFEFSAVVEFPDQSVLDDIGLELRTLPLLSEATFDIQPFRYDTAHGDSGRITHRIRISGGDQPGLVARLSEVFVNFDANVVRMNCESTEGQGGQSNYITRFAVSIPAERAAACLAAVGNTAGQLELTCTWDEAWEARNKN
;
A
#
# COMPACT_ATOMS: atom_id res chain seq x y z
N MET A 1 14.70 12.21 -22.74
CA MET A 1 13.33 11.67 -22.45
C MET A 1 13.36 11.19 -21.03
N SER A 2 12.47 11.70 -20.19
CA SER A 2 12.34 11.21 -18.82
C SER A 2 12.08 9.70 -18.80
N LYS A 3 12.56 9.03 -17.79
CA LYS A 3 12.41 7.59 -17.59
C LYS A 3 11.82 7.33 -16.22
N THR A 4 10.89 6.41 -16.21
CA THR A 4 10.20 6.01 -14.97
C THR A 4 10.71 4.64 -14.55
N ALA A 5 11.09 4.52 -13.27
CA ALA A 5 11.51 3.28 -12.64
C ALA A 5 10.63 2.93 -11.46
N LEU A 6 10.46 1.64 -11.21
CA LEU A 6 10.01 1.12 -9.93
C LEU A 6 11.25 0.79 -9.10
N ILE A 7 11.37 1.41 -7.95
CA ILE A 7 12.42 1.16 -6.97
C ILE A 7 11.77 0.45 -5.78
N SER A 8 12.24 -0.75 -5.45
CA SER A 8 11.83 -1.50 -4.28
C SER A 8 13.04 -1.76 -3.39
N VAL A 9 12.91 -1.49 -2.11
CA VAL A 9 13.97 -1.66 -1.10
C VAL A 9 13.39 -2.38 0.11
N THR A 10 14.08 -3.42 0.56
CA THR A 10 13.72 -4.14 1.79
C THR A 10 14.95 -4.34 2.66
N GLY A 11 14.79 -4.27 3.97
CA GLY A 11 15.89 -4.42 4.92
C GLY A 11 15.44 -4.33 6.37
N GLU A 12 16.39 -4.23 7.29
CA GLU A 12 16.13 -4.00 8.72
C GLU A 12 15.60 -2.57 8.94
N ASP A 13 14.53 -2.43 9.74
CA ASP A 13 13.98 -1.10 10.06
C ASP A 13 14.92 -0.28 10.93
N ARG A 14 15.16 0.96 10.53
CA ARG A 14 16.02 1.92 11.25
C ARG A 14 15.46 3.33 11.13
N LEU A 15 15.66 4.11 12.17
CA LEU A 15 15.27 5.51 12.16
C LEU A 15 16.03 6.28 11.06
N GLY A 16 15.27 7.04 10.24
CA GLY A 16 15.83 7.90 9.20
C GLY A 16 15.82 7.32 7.80
N LEU A 17 15.44 6.05 7.60
CA LEU A 17 15.43 5.37 6.30
C LEU A 17 14.71 6.15 5.20
N ILE A 18 13.47 6.60 5.46
CA ILE A 18 12.71 7.37 4.45
C ILE A 18 13.44 8.65 4.09
N SER A 19 14.00 9.34 5.10
CA SER A 19 14.71 10.60 4.89
C SER A 19 15.94 10.40 4.01
N GLU A 20 16.76 9.39 4.27
CA GLU A 20 17.95 9.09 3.47
C GLU A 20 17.59 8.62 2.04
N LEU A 21 16.61 7.73 1.92
CA LEU A 21 16.13 7.27 0.61
C LEU A 21 15.59 8.43 -0.24
N ALA A 22 14.68 9.22 0.31
CA ALA A 22 14.06 10.32 -0.41
C ALA A 22 15.09 11.40 -0.77
N ALA A 23 16.00 11.74 0.15
CA ALA A 23 17.06 12.73 -0.11
C ALA A 23 18.01 12.24 -1.22
N ARG A 24 18.45 10.97 -1.17
CA ARG A 24 19.35 10.43 -2.21
C ARG A 24 18.66 10.36 -3.57
N ILE A 25 17.40 9.92 -3.64
CA ILE A 25 16.62 9.91 -4.90
C ILE A 25 16.51 11.32 -5.46
N PHE A 26 16.21 12.31 -4.60
CA PHE A 26 16.14 13.71 -5.00
C PHE A 26 17.49 14.26 -5.49
N ASP A 27 18.59 13.96 -4.79
CA ASP A 27 19.94 14.38 -5.18
C ASP A 27 20.35 13.83 -6.55
N LEU A 28 19.84 12.67 -6.93
CA LEU A 28 20.02 12.05 -8.25
C LEU A 28 19.06 12.61 -9.30
N GLY A 29 18.26 13.62 -8.96
CA GLY A 29 17.29 14.24 -9.85
C GLY A 29 16.00 13.44 -10.04
N GLY A 30 15.73 12.45 -9.16
CA GLY A 30 14.50 11.69 -9.18
C GLY A 30 13.32 12.44 -8.55
N ASP A 31 12.16 12.33 -9.20
CA ASP A 31 10.88 12.80 -8.66
C ASP A 31 10.04 11.60 -8.22
N LEU A 32 9.63 11.62 -6.92
CA LEU A 32 8.86 10.56 -6.30
C LEU A 32 7.38 10.67 -6.69
N GLY A 33 6.89 9.69 -7.43
CA GLY A 33 5.47 9.48 -7.67
C GLY A 33 4.81 8.63 -6.58
N ASP A 34 4.02 7.64 -6.99
CA ASP A 34 3.37 6.71 -6.06
C ASP A 34 4.40 5.98 -5.21
N THR A 35 4.27 6.16 -3.91
CA THR A 35 5.24 5.64 -2.93
C THR A 35 4.52 4.91 -1.81
N THR A 36 5.07 3.78 -1.41
CA THR A 36 4.64 3.00 -0.25
C THR A 36 5.84 2.76 0.67
N PHE A 37 5.63 2.90 1.97
CA PHE A 37 6.57 2.50 3.01
C PHE A 37 5.80 1.76 4.10
N ALA A 38 6.33 0.64 4.55
CA ALA A 38 5.77 -0.13 5.65
C ALA A 38 6.87 -0.74 6.52
N VAL A 39 6.67 -0.74 7.82
CA VAL A 39 7.46 -1.55 8.76
C VAL A 39 6.76 -2.90 8.90
N LEU A 40 7.46 -3.98 8.62
CA LEU A 40 6.97 -5.36 8.64
C LEU A 40 7.81 -6.18 9.64
N GLY A 41 7.29 -6.37 10.84
CA GLY A 41 8.06 -6.96 11.94
C GLY A 41 9.24 -6.05 12.33
N SER A 42 10.46 -6.55 12.25
CA SER A 42 11.68 -5.78 12.45
C SER A 42 12.31 -5.26 11.14
N GLY A 43 11.66 -5.52 10.01
CA GLY A 43 12.11 -5.07 8.71
C GLY A 43 11.25 -3.95 8.15
N PHE A 44 11.68 -3.40 7.01
CA PHE A 44 10.91 -2.43 6.24
C PHE A 44 10.79 -2.84 4.78
N GLU A 45 9.76 -2.33 4.14
CA GLU A 45 9.56 -2.31 2.70
C GLU A 45 9.33 -0.87 2.25
N PHE A 46 10.04 -0.48 1.20
CA PHE A 46 9.83 0.77 0.47
C PHE A 46 9.66 0.45 -1.00
N SER A 47 8.63 0.97 -1.63
CA SER A 47 8.41 0.87 -3.07
C SER A 47 7.97 2.23 -3.61
N ALA A 48 8.61 2.71 -4.66
CA ALA A 48 8.29 3.99 -5.28
C ALA A 48 8.39 3.92 -6.81
N VAL A 49 7.45 4.56 -7.47
CA VAL A 49 7.56 4.91 -8.89
C VAL A 49 8.28 6.24 -8.95
N VAL A 50 9.45 6.27 -9.59
CA VAL A 50 10.32 7.46 -9.63
C VAL A 50 10.56 7.86 -11.07
N GLU A 51 10.40 9.14 -11.37
CA GLU A 51 10.74 9.72 -12.67
C GLU A 51 12.14 10.34 -12.62
N PHE A 52 13.00 9.98 -13.58
CA PHE A 52 14.35 10.53 -13.73
C PHE A 52 14.49 11.28 -15.06
N PRO A 53 15.27 12.37 -15.09
CA PRO A 53 15.47 13.16 -16.29
C PRO A 53 16.30 12.44 -17.37
N ASP A 54 17.15 11.49 -16.96
CA ASP A 54 18.05 10.76 -17.86
C ASP A 54 18.10 9.26 -17.54
N GLN A 55 18.30 8.44 -18.57
CA GLN A 55 18.44 6.99 -18.47
C GLN A 55 19.73 6.57 -17.74
N SER A 56 20.82 7.32 -17.86
CA SER A 56 22.10 6.99 -17.23
C SER A 56 21.99 6.91 -15.71
N VAL A 57 21.06 7.65 -15.11
CA VAL A 57 20.81 7.62 -13.65
C VAL A 57 20.24 6.28 -13.21
N LEU A 58 19.43 5.62 -14.05
CA LEU A 58 18.81 4.33 -13.69
C LEU A 58 19.85 3.21 -13.53
N ASP A 59 20.91 3.24 -14.33
CA ASP A 59 21.96 2.22 -14.28
C ASP A 59 22.83 2.36 -13.03
N ASP A 60 22.97 3.59 -12.52
CA ASP A 60 23.82 3.91 -11.37
C ASP A 60 23.06 4.00 -10.04
N ILE A 61 21.74 4.22 -10.06
CA ILE A 61 20.96 4.46 -8.83
C ILE A 61 21.10 3.36 -7.79
N GLY A 62 21.13 2.11 -8.23
CA GLY A 62 21.31 0.97 -7.32
C GLY A 62 22.67 0.99 -6.61
N LEU A 63 23.69 1.45 -7.28
CA LEU A 63 25.03 1.61 -6.71
C LEU A 63 25.03 2.77 -5.70
N GLU A 64 24.44 3.89 -6.07
CA GLU A 64 24.34 5.08 -5.24
C GLU A 64 23.53 4.84 -3.96
N LEU A 65 22.39 4.15 -4.05
CA LEU A 65 21.59 3.80 -2.88
C LEU A 65 22.34 2.87 -1.91
N ARG A 66 23.17 1.95 -2.42
CA ARG A 66 23.98 1.05 -1.60
C ARG A 66 25.10 1.77 -0.85
N THR A 67 25.46 3.01 -1.22
CA THR A 67 26.44 3.81 -0.49
C THR A 67 25.90 4.36 0.83
N LEU A 68 24.59 4.34 1.02
CA LEU A 68 23.94 4.84 2.23
C LEU A 68 24.18 3.84 3.38
N PRO A 69 24.75 4.30 4.52
CA PRO A 69 25.08 3.40 5.64
C PRO A 69 23.89 2.64 6.21
N LEU A 70 22.70 3.27 6.24
CA LEU A 70 21.47 2.63 6.71
C LEU A 70 20.96 1.53 5.77
N LEU A 71 21.43 1.49 4.52
CA LEU A 71 20.97 0.59 3.47
C LEU A 71 22.05 -0.42 3.02
N SER A 72 23.19 -0.49 3.72
CA SER A 72 24.32 -1.36 3.33
C SER A 72 23.94 -2.84 3.22
N GLU A 73 23.00 -3.30 4.07
CA GLU A 73 22.50 -4.68 4.12
C GLU A 73 21.13 -4.84 3.42
N ALA A 74 20.59 -3.76 2.82
CA ALA A 74 19.30 -3.78 2.18
C ALA A 74 19.34 -4.50 0.83
N THR A 75 18.22 -5.08 0.46
CA THR A 75 17.98 -5.64 -0.88
C THR A 75 17.27 -4.61 -1.74
N PHE A 76 17.78 -4.42 -2.95
CA PHE A 76 17.26 -3.48 -3.95
C PHE A 76 16.79 -4.24 -5.18
N ASP A 77 15.60 -3.90 -5.64
CA ASP A 77 15.10 -4.23 -6.97
C ASP A 77 14.72 -2.95 -7.71
N ILE A 78 15.40 -2.67 -8.81
CA ILE A 78 15.22 -1.46 -9.60
C ILE A 78 14.97 -1.87 -11.04
N GLN A 79 13.80 -1.52 -11.54
CA GLN A 79 13.37 -1.92 -12.88
C GLN A 79 12.62 -0.80 -13.60
N PRO A 80 12.65 -0.75 -14.93
CA PRO A 80 11.84 0.20 -15.68
C PRO A 80 10.35 0.02 -15.36
N PHE A 81 9.67 1.10 -14.99
CA PHE A 81 8.21 1.08 -14.82
C PHE A 81 7.55 1.20 -16.20
N ARG A 82 6.76 0.19 -16.57
CA ARG A 82 6.20 0.04 -17.93
C ARG A 82 4.71 0.35 -18.01
N TYR A 83 4.10 0.72 -16.88
CA TYR A 83 2.68 1.04 -16.80
C TYR A 83 2.47 2.55 -16.88
N ASP A 84 1.22 2.96 -17.10
CA ASP A 84 0.84 4.35 -17.01
C ASP A 84 0.97 4.82 -15.55
N THR A 85 1.52 6.01 -15.34
CA THR A 85 1.63 6.63 -14.01
C THR A 85 0.32 7.30 -13.58
N ALA A 86 -0.60 7.54 -14.52
CA ALA A 86 -1.93 8.04 -14.20
C ALA A 86 -2.83 6.92 -13.69
N HIS A 87 -3.46 7.13 -12.54
CA HIS A 87 -4.45 6.18 -12.02
C HIS A 87 -5.68 6.13 -12.90
N GLY A 88 -6.05 4.94 -13.37
CA GLY A 88 -7.37 4.69 -13.95
C GLY A 88 -8.49 4.80 -12.91
N ASP A 89 -9.75 4.79 -13.36
CA ASP A 89 -10.92 4.90 -12.47
C ASP A 89 -10.95 3.82 -11.36
N SER A 90 -10.47 2.62 -11.67
CA SER A 90 -10.38 1.52 -10.68
C SER A 90 -9.29 1.74 -9.61
N GLY A 91 -8.36 2.65 -9.82
CA GLY A 91 -7.34 3.07 -8.85
C GLY A 91 -7.82 4.17 -7.90
N ARG A 92 -8.99 4.74 -8.15
CA ARG A 92 -9.54 5.81 -7.32
C ARG A 92 -10.19 5.27 -6.06
N ILE A 93 -9.71 5.68 -4.90
CA ILE A 93 -10.26 5.25 -3.61
C ILE A 93 -11.61 5.94 -3.37
N THR A 94 -12.69 5.14 -3.26
CA THR A 94 -14.03 5.62 -2.94
C THR A 94 -14.38 5.40 -1.47
N HIS A 95 -13.92 4.29 -0.89
CA HIS A 95 -14.21 3.92 0.50
C HIS A 95 -12.96 3.40 1.21
N ARG A 96 -12.93 3.63 2.52
CA ARG A 96 -11.97 3.01 3.44
C ARG A 96 -12.72 2.13 4.41
N ILE A 97 -12.33 0.85 4.47
CA ILE A 97 -12.98 -0.17 5.29
C ILE A 97 -11.96 -0.66 6.32
N ARG A 98 -12.37 -0.69 7.58
CA ARG A 98 -11.58 -1.23 8.68
C ARG A 98 -12.32 -2.42 9.29
N ILE A 99 -11.63 -3.54 9.40
CA ILE A 99 -12.12 -4.75 10.03
C ILE A 99 -11.18 -5.09 11.19
N SER A 100 -11.75 -5.36 12.36
CA SER A 100 -10.97 -5.64 13.56
C SER A 100 -11.63 -6.70 14.45
N GLY A 101 -10.81 -7.51 15.12
CA GLY A 101 -11.23 -8.56 16.04
C GLY A 101 -10.14 -9.61 16.20
N GLY A 102 -10.53 -10.82 16.62
CA GLY A 102 -9.61 -11.95 16.69
C GLY A 102 -9.02 -12.34 15.34
N ASP A 103 -7.88 -13.03 15.36
CA ASP A 103 -7.29 -13.55 14.13
C ASP A 103 -8.23 -14.58 13.47
N GLN A 104 -8.53 -14.36 12.21
CA GLN A 104 -9.43 -15.22 11.42
C GLN A 104 -8.71 -15.64 10.13
N PRO A 105 -8.15 -16.85 10.11
CA PRO A 105 -7.53 -17.38 8.90
C PRO A 105 -8.45 -17.31 7.68
N GLY A 106 -7.93 -16.78 6.58
CA GLY A 106 -8.69 -16.66 5.33
C GLY A 106 -9.59 -15.41 5.23
N LEU A 107 -9.58 -14.51 6.21
CA LEU A 107 -10.37 -13.26 6.17
C LEU A 107 -10.13 -12.47 4.90
N VAL A 108 -8.87 -12.22 4.55
CA VAL A 108 -8.51 -11.44 3.36
C VAL A 108 -9.06 -12.11 2.09
N ALA A 109 -8.94 -13.43 1.96
CA ALA A 109 -9.44 -14.15 0.80
C ALA A 109 -10.96 -14.00 0.66
N ARG A 110 -11.71 -14.22 1.75
CA ARG A 110 -13.19 -14.10 1.73
C ARG A 110 -13.65 -12.70 1.39
N LEU A 111 -13.00 -11.68 1.93
CA LEU A 111 -13.35 -10.30 1.63
C LEU A 111 -12.97 -9.91 0.20
N SER A 112 -11.86 -10.44 -0.31
CA SER A 112 -11.47 -10.22 -1.72
C SER A 112 -12.50 -10.82 -2.69
N GLU A 113 -13.05 -12.00 -2.37
CA GLU A 113 -14.16 -12.59 -3.14
C GLU A 113 -15.42 -11.69 -3.12
N VAL A 114 -15.75 -11.11 -1.96
CA VAL A 114 -16.86 -10.16 -1.86
C VAL A 114 -16.60 -8.96 -2.76
N PHE A 115 -15.42 -8.35 -2.72
CA PHE A 115 -15.09 -7.21 -3.57
C PHE A 115 -15.22 -7.55 -5.06
N VAL A 116 -14.70 -8.70 -5.50
CA VAL A 116 -14.83 -9.16 -6.89
C VAL A 116 -16.29 -9.30 -7.33
N ASN A 117 -17.16 -9.84 -6.46
CA ASN A 117 -18.59 -10.02 -6.78
C ASN A 117 -19.35 -8.69 -6.99
N PHE A 118 -18.78 -7.60 -6.49
CA PHE A 118 -19.35 -6.25 -6.65
C PHE A 118 -18.55 -5.36 -7.59
N ASP A 119 -17.64 -5.91 -8.40
CA ASP A 119 -16.72 -5.17 -9.28
C ASP A 119 -15.90 -4.11 -8.53
N ALA A 120 -15.66 -4.32 -7.24
CA ALA A 120 -14.86 -3.44 -6.42
C ALA A 120 -13.39 -3.83 -6.50
N ASN A 121 -12.52 -2.83 -6.69
CA ASN A 121 -11.08 -3.02 -6.73
C ASN A 121 -10.42 -2.64 -5.40
N VAL A 122 -9.54 -3.49 -4.89
CA VAL A 122 -8.70 -3.16 -3.73
C VAL A 122 -7.50 -2.36 -4.22
N VAL A 123 -7.44 -1.08 -3.84
CA VAL A 123 -6.36 -0.15 -4.23
C VAL A 123 -5.20 -0.23 -3.24
N ARG A 124 -5.51 -0.31 -1.93
CA ARG A 124 -4.51 -0.50 -0.87
C ARG A 124 -5.07 -1.41 0.21
N MET A 125 -4.19 -2.19 0.81
CA MET A 125 -4.52 -3.05 1.93
C MET A 125 -3.34 -3.10 2.90
N ASN A 126 -3.63 -3.06 4.19
CA ASN A 126 -2.66 -3.42 5.21
C ASN A 126 -3.32 -4.23 6.33
N CYS A 127 -2.56 -5.14 6.90
CA CYS A 127 -2.96 -5.97 8.01
C CYS A 127 -1.95 -5.79 9.15
N GLU A 128 -2.45 -5.61 10.36
CA GLU A 128 -1.65 -5.44 11.56
C GLU A 128 -2.14 -6.42 12.63
N SER A 129 -1.21 -7.12 13.27
CA SER A 129 -1.50 -7.88 14.48
C SER A 129 -0.98 -7.10 15.68
N THR A 130 -1.85 -6.87 16.69
CA THR A 130 -1.48 -6.22 17.93
C THR A 130 -1.75 -7.17 19.08
N GLU A 131 -0.85 -7.24 20.05
CA GLU A 131 -1.11 -7.96 21.28
C GLU A 131 -2.21 -7.26 22.08
N GLY A 132 -3.32 -7.95 22.28
CA GLY A 132 -4.43 -7.49 23.12
C GLY A 132 -4.19 -7.79 24.59
N GLN A 133 -5.03 -7.18 25.46
CA GLN A 133 -5.01 -7.51 26.89
C GLN A 133 -5.35 -8.99 27.09
N GLY A 134 -4.53 -9.71 27.86
CA GLY A 134 -4.75 -11.13 28.18
C GLY A 134 -4.14 -12.14 27.18
N GLY A 135 -3.23 -11.71 26.29
CA GLY A 135 -2.52 -12.61 25.34
C GLY A 135 -3.35 -13.00 24.11
N GLN A 136 -4.50 -12.37 23.90
CA GLN A 136 -5.25 -12.51 22.64
C GLN A 136 -4.68 -11.57 21.59
N SER A 137 -4.36 -12.09 20.40
CA SER A 137 -3.98 -11.26 19.25
C SER A 137 -5.22 -10.56 18.71
N ASN A 138 -5.16 -9.24 18.62
CA ASN A 138 -6.15 -8.43 17.90
C ASN A 138 -5.65 -8.13 16.52
N TYR A 139 -6.42 -8.50 15.51
CA TYR A 139 -6.08 -8.33 14.11
C TYR A 139 -6.87 -7.18 13.50
N ILE A 140 -6.17 -6.28 12.81
CA ILE A 140 -6.79 -5.14 12.15
C ILE A 140 -6.42 -5.18 10.67
N THR A 141 -7.42 -5.28 9.81
CA THR A 141 -7.25 -5.16 8.36
C THR A 141 -7.89 -3.87 7.88
N ARG A 142 -7.17 -3.11 7.09
CA ARG A 142 -7.64 -1.89 6.43
C ARG A 142 -7.59 -2.05 4.94
N PHE A 143 -8.70 -1.78 4.28
CA PHE A 143 -8.82 -1.73 2.83
C PHE A 143 -9.15 -0.30 2.39
N ALA A 144 -8.47 0.16 1.36
CA ALA A 144 -8.89 1.31 0.57
C ALA A 144 -9.35 0.77 -0.80
N VAL A 145 -10.61 0.97 -1.12
CA VAL A 145 -11.25 0.30 -2.26
C VAL A 145 -11.89 1.32 -3.22
N SER A 146 -11.93 0.94 -4.48
CA SER A 146 -12.75 1.58 -5.52
C SER A 146 -13.99 0.75 -5.72
N ILE A 147 -15.16 1.26 -5.35
CA ILE A 147 -16.44 0.57 -5.50
C ILE A 147 -17.31 1.39 -6.45
N PRO A 148 -17.91 0.78 -7.51
CA PRO A 148 -18.89 1.46 -8.35
C PRO A 148 -20.05 2.01 -7.51
N ALA A 149 -20.45 3.26 -7.76
CA ALA A 149 -21.40 3.98 -6.92
C ALA A 149 -22.74 3.22 -6.74
N GLU A 150 -23.25 2.63 -7.83
CA GLU A 150 -24.48 1.86 -7.85
C GLU A 150 -24.42 0.54 -7.07
N ARG A 151 -23.21 0.05 -6.77
CA ARG A 151 -22.98 -1.20 -6.02
C ARG A 151 -22.50 -0.96 -4.60
N ALA A 152 -22.16 0.28 -4.23
CA ALA A 152 -21.49 0.59 -2.97
C ALA A 152 -22.28 0.12 -1.74
N ALA A 153 -23.56 0.45 -1.66
CA ALA A 153 -24.39 0.06 -0.52
C ALA A 153 -24.47 -1.47 -0.35
N ALA A 154 -24.66 -2.21 -1.44
CA ALA A 154 -24.76 -3.67 -1.41
C ALA A 154 -23.41 -4.32 -1.10
N CYS A 155 -22.31 -3.81 -1.65
CA CYS A 155 -20.95 -4.26 -1.37
C CYS A 155 -20.61 -4.09 0.12
N LEU A 156 -20.82 -2.90 0.67
CA LEU A 156 -20.53 -2.61 2.09
C LEU A 156 -21.38 -3.45 3.04
N ALA A 157 -22.66 -3.68 2.70
CA ALA A 157 -23.51 -4.58 3.47
C ALA A 157 -22.99 -6.03 3.44
N ALA A 158 -22.55 -6.52 2.27
CA ALA A 158 -21.98 -7.87 2.14
C ALA A 158 -20.68 -8.02 2.92
N VAL A 159 -19.79 -7.01 2.87
CA VAL A 159 -18.55 -6.96 3.68
C VAL A 159 -18.87 -6.98 5.17
N GLY A 160 -19.82 -6.15 5.62
CA GLY A 160 -20.26 -6.11 7.02
C GLY A 160 -20.85 -7.44 7.50
N ASN A 161 -21.67 -8.09 6.66
CA ASN A 161 -22.24 -9.41 6.98
C ASN A 161 -21.14 -10.49 7.07
N THR A 162 -20.18 -10.49 6.13
CA THR A 162 -19.06 -11.43 6.16
C THR A 162 -18.21 -11.26 7.42
N ALA A 163 -17.90 -10.01 7.78
CA ALA A 163 -17.19 -9.70 9.03
C ALA A 163 -17.99 -10.16 10.25
N GLY A 164 -19.30 -9.87 10.29
CA GLY A 164 -20.18 -10.28 11.40
C GLY A 164 -20.28 -11.80 11.57
N GLN A 165 -20.30 -12.57 10.47
CA GLN A 165 -20.28 -14.04 10.53
C GLN A 165 -18.99 -14.59 11.14
N LEU A 166 -17.91 -13.80 11.11
CA LEU A 166 -16.61 -14.13 11.70
C LEU A 166 -16.41 -13.47 13.08
N GLU A 167 -17.47 -12.90 13.65
CA GLU A 167 -17.43 -12.19 14.94
C GLU A 167 -16.46 -11.00 14.95
N LEU A 168 -16.26 -10.37 13.78
CA LEU A 168 -15.40 -9.20 13.60
C LEU A 168 -16.23 -7.92 13.50
N THR A 169 -15.62 -6.81 13.93
CA THR A 169 -16.20 -5.48 13.78
C THR A 169 -15.78 -4.89 12.44
N CYS A 170 -16.73 -4.41 11.68
CA CYS A 170 -16.51 -3.72 10.40
C CYS A 170 -17.00 -2.27 10.50
N THR A 171 -16.14 -1.34 10.10
CA THR A 171 -16.48 0.09 9.94
C THR A 171 -15.98 0.59 8.61
N TRP A 172 -16.64 1.60 8.05
CA TRP A 172 -16.20 2.22 6.79
C TRP A 172 -16.52 3.70 6.74
N ASP A 173 -15.75 4.42 5.93
CA ASP A 173 -15.94 5.82 5.60
C ASP A 173 -15.84 6.01 4.09
N GLU A 174 -16.62 6.94 3.54
CA GLU A 174 -16.40 7.44 2.19
C GLU A 174 -15.08 8.23 2.14
N ALA A 175 -14.29 8.01 1.10
CA ALA A 175 -13.10 8.80 0.91
C ALA A 175 -13.44 10.27 0.65
N TRP A 176 -12.57 11.19 1.13
CA TRP A 176 -12.73 12.63 0.95
C TRP A 176 -13.01 13.04 -0.51
N GLU A 177 -12.34 12.39 -1.47
CA GLU A 177 -12.51 12.66 -2.90
C GLU A 177 -13.89 12.28 -3.44
N ALA A 178 -14.56 11.31 -2.82
CA ALA A 178 -15.91 10.90 -3.18
C ALA A 178 -16.97 11.90 -2.64
N ARG A 179 -16.72 12.51 -1.48
CA ARG A 179 -17.64 13.48 -0.84
C ARG A 179 -17.79 14.81 -1.59
N ASN A 180 -16.78 15.20 -2.37
CA ASN A 180 -16.76 16.52 -3.03
C ASN A 180 -17.33 16.53 -4.46
N LYS A 181 -17.94 15.44 -4.93
CA LYS A 181 -18.57 15.33 -6.26
C LYS A 181 -20.09 15.34 -6.27
N ASN A 182 -20.75 15.55 -5.12
CA ASN A 182 -22.21 15.72 -5.02
C ASN A 182 -22.60 17.18 -4.81
#